data_7512080ec7127e99315bc2b1288473a8
#
_entry.id   7512080ec7127e99315bc2b1288473a8
#
_cell.length_a   1.000
_cell.length_b   1.000
_cell.length_c   1.000
_cell.angle_alpha   90.00
_cell.angle_beta   90.00
_cell.angle_gamma   90.00
#
_symmetry.space_group_name_H-M   'P 1'
#
loop_
_entity.id
_entity.type
_entity.pdbx_description
1 polymer ?
#
loop_
_entity_poly.entity_id
_entity_poly.type
_entity_poly.pdbx_seq_one_letter_code
_entity_poly.pdbx_strand_id
1 'polypeptide(L)'
;ATGVQVVWVEVDNRSSVPLRFIHTGTDPNYYSPLEVAWSLHVTFGGATNDRIDDYFDAKAFPNPIPSKQLRRGFIFTNPEPIVKLFNVDLVGNRIMVPFTLILPVPDSPSSKEAAALSERVAAVQGPDYQTEQALRAALEDAPCCTRAGADKAISGPVNAVMVGMLGDLGSALVRRGYRRDLHSDDLVHRVYARPPDIVMRKRAQGSDLSNWVRAWVAPFRYQGRPVFLCQVGRPVGGRFANANDGPLVLQSDVDEARNHFVGDMLYSGGLEQLGFVEGGSGDGDATVAVPKPYQTDGLRAVFVMATRPLSLSETEFLDWVPYIRQREAEAVAH
;
A
#
# COMPACT_ATOMS: atom_id res chain seq x y z
N ALA A 1 26.03 0.57 -22.68
CA ALA A 1 25.12 1.56 -22.14
C ALA A 1 25.18 1.42 -20.63
N THR A 2 25.66 2.43 -19.95
CA THR A 2 25.55 2.56 -18.50
C THR A 2 24.07 2.58 -18.17
N GLY A 3 23.60 1.56 -17.45
CA GLY A 3 22.20 1.45 -17.10
C GLY A 3 21.82 2.49 -16.03
N VAL A 4 21.53 3.72 -16.44
CA VAL A 4 21.02 4.77 -15.55
C VAL A 4 19.59 5.08 -15.96
N GLN A 5 18.68 5.01 -15.00
CA GLN A 5 17.31 5.48 -15.15
C GLN A 5 17.20 6.90 -14.59
N VAL A 6 16.62 7.78 -15.39
CA VAL A 6 16.52 9.19 -15.06
C VAL A 6 15.08 9.51 -14.69
N VAL A 7 14.89 10.13 -13.53
CA VAL A 7 13.57 10.55 -13.05
C VAL A 7 13.54 12.08 -12.98
N TRP A 8 12.56 12.69 -13.66
CA TRP A 8 12.29 14.12 -13.55
C TRP A 8 11.47 14.38 -12.30
N VAL A 9 11.94 15.30 -11.46
CA VAL A 9 11.29 15.64 -10.18
C VAL A 9 10.98 17.13 -10.16
N GLU A 10 9.78 17.47 -9.75
CA GLU A 10 9.36 18.84 -9.44
C GLU A 10 8.85 18.87 -8.00
N VAL A 11 9.33 19.83 -7.21
CA VAL A 11 8.86 20.06 -5.83
C VAL A 11 8.44 21.52 -5.69
N ASP A 12 7.14 21.71 -5.45
CA ASP A 12 6.56 23.03 -5.09
C ASP A 12 6.52 23.15 -3.58
N ASN A 13 7.49 23.84 -3.01
CA ASN A 13 7.56 24.09 -1.57
C ASN A 13 6.61 25.19 -1.16
N ARG A 14 5.39 24.85 -0.81
CA ARG A 14 4.37 25.79 -0.33
C ARG A 14 4.49 26.14 1.16
N SER A 15 5.43 25.51 1.86
CA SER A 15 5.66 25.78 3.28
C SER A 15 6.34 27.13 3.52
N SER A 16 6.37 27.55 4.77
CA SER A 16 7.07 28.78 5.21
C SER A 16 8.57 28.58 5.47
N VAL A 17 9.07 27.35 5.34
CA VAL A 17 10.47 27.00 5.64
C VAL A 17 11.15 26.42 4.41
N PRO A 18 12.47 26.60 4.26
CA PRO A 18 13.22 25.91 3.23
C PRO A 18 13.25 24.40 3.53
N LEU A 19 13.19 23.60 2.48
CA LEU A 19 13.29 22.14 2.56
C LEU A 19 14.56 21.67 1.85
N ARG A 20 15.06 20.52 2.27
CA ARG A 20 16.15 19.80 1.62
C ARG A 20 15.66 18.43 1.20
N PHE A 21 15.82 18.12 -0.05
CA PHE A 21 15.54 16.78 -0.58
C PHE A 21 16.72 15.85 -0.30
N ILE A 22 16.46 14.71 0.32
CA ILE A 22 17.47 13.70 0.62
C ILE A 22 17.61 12.77 -0.59
N HIS A 23 18.48 13.11 -1.52
CA HIS A 23 18.64 12.37 -2.78
C HIS A 23 19.00 10.90 -2.56
N THR A 24 19.86 10.60 -1.57
CA THR A 24 20.27 9.24 -1.23
C THR A 24 19.17 8.36 -0.67
N GLY A 25 18.04 8.94 -0.27
CA GLY A 25 16.86 8.22 0.18
C GLY A 25 15.91 7.81 -0.96
N THR A 26 16.13 8.31 -2.19
CA THR A 26 15.20 8.08 -3.31
C THR A 26 15.18 6.62 -3.77
N ASP A 27 16.34 6.01 -3.78
CA ASP A 27 16.55 4.64 -4.24
C ASP A 27 17.83 4.11 -3.59
N PRO A 28 17.90 2.83 -3.20
CA PRO A 28 19.14 2.22 -2.70
C PRO A 28 20.34 2.37 -3.63
N ASN A 29 20.06 2.51 -4.93
CA ASN A 29 21.06 2.66 -5.98
C ASN A 29 20.99 4.04 -6.65
N TYR A 30 20.82 5.10 -5.85
CA TYR A 30 20.97 6.48 -6.32
C TYR A 30 22.40 6.73 -6.80
N TYR A 31 22.53 7.38 -7.94
CA TYR A 31 23.81 7.86 -8.47
C TYR A 31 23.89 9.37 -8.34
N SER A 32 24.99 9.88 -7.83
CA SER A 32 25.26 11.31 -7.89
C SER A 32 25.47 11.77 -9.34
N PRO A 33 25.23 13.06 -9.65
CA PRO A 33 25.50 13.59 -10.99
C PRO A 33 26.91 13.30 -11.48
N LEU A 34 27.91 13.41 -10.59
CA LEU A 34 29.30 13.16 -10.92
C LEU A 34 29.62 11.69 -11.18
N GLU A 35 28.95 10.75 -10.49
CA GLU A 35 29.10 9.31 -10.79
C GLU A 35 28.57 8.98 -12.18
N VAL A 36 27.46 9.60 -12.58
CA VAL A 36 26.92 9.42 -13.93
C VAL A 36 27.83 10.05 -14.97
N ALA A 37 28.30 11.28 -14.72
CA ALA A 37 29.23 11.97 -15.58
C ALA A 37 30.51 11.18 -15.77
N TRP A 38 31.11 10.69 -14.68
CA TRP A 38 32.31 9.85 -14.70
C TRP A 38 32.15 8.61 -15.58
N SER A 39 31.01 7.99 -15.60
CA SER A 39 30.74 6.82 -16.44
C SER A 39 30.80 7.11 -17.95
N LEU A 40 30.77 8.38 -18.33
CA LEU A 40 30.82 8.88 -19.71
C LEU A 40 32.14 9.56 -20.04
N HIS A 41 33.06 9.65 -19.09
CA HIS A 41 34.38 10.26 -19.32
C HIS A 41 35.15 9.52 -20.41
N VAL A 42 35.85 10.28 -21.21
CA VAL A 42 36.74 9.75 -22.24
C VAL A 42 38.21 9.83 -21.79
N THR A 43 38.97 8.83 -22.18
CA THR A 43 40.42 8.78 -21.88
C THR A 43 41.13 9.99 -22.51
N PHE A 44 41.94 10.67 -21.71
CA PHE A 44 42.67 11.89 -22.13
C PHE A 44 41.80 13.09 -22.53
N GLY A 45 40.53 13.12 -22.07
CA GLY A 45 39.55 14.14 -22.44
C GLY A 45 39.34 15.26 -21.42
N GLY A 46 40.37 15.80 -20.74
CA GLY A 46 40.22 16.76 -19.63
C GLY A 46 39.08 17.78 -19.82
N ALA A 47 39.26 18.74 -20.76
CA ALA A 47 38.24 19.77 -21.00
C ALA A 47 36.90 19.23 -21.51
N THR A 48 36.83 18.02 -22.05
CA THR A 48 35.59 17.36 -22.44
C THR A 48 34.91 16.75 -21.22
N ASN A 49 35.69 16.14 -20.35
CA ASN A 49 35.18 15.55 -19.09
C ASN A 49 34.64 16.65 -18.16
N ASP A 50 35.34 17.79 -18.03
CA ASP A 50 34.84 18.93 -17.26
C ASP A 50 33.48 19.40 -17.78
N ARG A 51 33.26 19.46 -19.09
CA ARG A 51 31.96 19.82 -19.67
C ARG A 51 30.88 18.76 -19.42
N ILE A 52 31.24 17.49 -19.34
CA ILE A 52 30.31 16.41 -18.98
C ILE A 52 29.89 16.57 -17.53
N ASP A 53 30.84 16.82 -16.63
CA ASP A 53 30.60 17.03 -15.21
C ASP A 53 29.65 18.22 -15.01
N ASP A 54 29.97 19.37 -15.59
CA ASP A 54 29.14 20.59 -15.53
C ASP A 54 27.73 20.36 -16.06
N TYR A 55 27.60 19.58 -17.14
CA TYR A 55 26.29 19.28 -17.73
C TYR A 55 25.39 18.48 -16.77
N PHE A 56 25.92 17.41 -16.15
CA PHE A 56 25.14 16.59 -15.24
C PHE A 56 24.84 17.32 -13.93
N ASP A 57 25.78 18.10 -13.41
CA ASP A 57 25.55 18.92 -12.22
C ASP A 57 24.46 19.95 -12.47
N ALA A 58 24.50 20.67 -13.59
CA ALA A 58 23.49 21.65 -13.96
C ALA A 58 22.08 21.06 -14.21
N LYS A 59 21.99 19.77 -14.53
CA LYS A 59 20.70 19.08 -14.74
C LYS A 59 20.17 18.40 -13.50
N ALA A 60 20.98 18.18 -12.50
CA ALA A 60 20.56 17.55 -11.25
C ALA A 60 19.53 18.38 -10.49
N PHE A 61 18.74 17.69 -9.66
CA PHE A 61 17.78 18.37 -8.81
C PHE A 61 18.52 19.25 -7.76
N PRO A 62 18.25 20.56 -7.74
CA PRO A 62 18.99 21.49 -6.88
C PRO A 62 18.49 21.48 -5.44
N ASN A 63 19.41 21.57 -4.48
CA ASN A 63 19.16 21.76 -3.07
C ASN A 63 19.81 23.08 -2.57
N PRO A 64 19.21 23.74 -1.56
CA PRO A 64 17.90 23.54 -0.95
C PRO A 64 16.74 23.99 -1.84
N ILE A 65 15.52 23.65 -1.42
CA ILE A 65 14.26 24.12 -1.99
C ILE A 65 13.77 25.28 -1.13
N PRO A 66 13.91 26.54 -1.55
CA PRO A 66 13.49 27.68 -0.73
C PRO A 66 11.99 27.67 -0.43
N SER A 67 11.60 28.34 0.65
CA SER A 67 10.20 28.57 0.98
C SER A 67 9.45 29.24 -0.18
N LYS A 68 8.23 28.79 -0.46
CA LYS A 68 7.35 29.34 -1.51
C LYS A 68 7.95 29.29 -2.92
N GLN A 69 8.85 28.34 -3.18
CA GLN A 69 9.47 28.20 -4.49
C GLN A 69 9.30 26.79 -5.06
N LEU A 70 9.22 26.74 -6.37
CA LEU A 70 9.30 25.52 -7.17
C LEU A 70 10.77 25.25 -7.52
N ARG A 71 11.20 24.00 -7.33
CA ARG A 71 12.46 23.47 -7.84
C ARG A 71 12.20 22.23 -8.69
N ARG A 72 13.03 22.08 -9.71
CA ARG A 72 12.92 20.96 -10.65
C ARG A 72 14.29 20.52 -11.14
N GLY A 73 14.42 19.25 -11.44
CA GLY A 73 15.67 18.66 -11.92
C GLY A 73 15.61 17.16 -12.04
N PHE A 74 16.69 16.55 -12.42
CA PHE A 74 16.79 15.10 -12.59
C PHE A 74 17.42 14.44 -11.36
N ILE A 75 16.91 13.24 -11.07
CA ILE A 75 17.53 12.27 -10.16
C ILE A 75 17.94 11.05 -10.99
N PHE A 76 19.13 10.55 -10.73
CA PHE A 76 19.73 9.43 -11.42
C PHE A 76 19.72 8.20 -10.55
N THR A 77 19.16 7.11 -11.06
CA THR A 77 18.96 5.88 -10.30
C THR A 77 19.26 4.67 -11.16
N ASN A 78 19.35 3.49 -10.57
CA ASN A 78 19.52 2.26 -11.32
C ASN A 78 18.24 1.91 -12.11
N PRO A 79 18.38 1.22 -13.26
CA PRO A 79 17.22 0.81 -14.05
C PRO A 79 16.42 -0.27 -13.35
N GLU A 80 15.09 -0.07 -13.32
CA GLU A 80 14.12 -1.07 -12.93
C GLU A 80 13.28 -1.47 -14.14
N PRO A 81 13.10 -2.76 -14.38
CA PRO A 81 12.46 -3.21 -15.62
C PRO A 81 10.94 -3.09 -15.63
N ILE A 82 10.31 -2.96 -14.48
CA ILE A 82 8.87 -3.11 -14.34
C ILE A 82 8.21 -1.90 -13.70
N VAL A 83 8.61 -1.59 -12.47
CA VAL A 83 8.07 -0.50 -11.64
C VAL A 83 9.20 0.08 -10.84
N LYS A 84 9.32 1.39 -10.85
CA LYS A 84 10.29 2.12 -10.02
C LYS A 84 9.61 2.56 -8.72
N LEU A 85 10.13 2.10 -7.62
CA LEU A 85 9.83 2.69 -6.33
C LEU A 85 10.71 3.93 -6.13
N PHE A 86 10.10 5.06 -5.87
CA PHE A 86 10.80 6.32 -5.77
C PHE A 86 10.38 7.05 -4.50
N ASN A 87 11.33 7.25 -3.59
CA ASN A 87 11.08 7.98 -2.36
C ASN A 87 11.51 9.44 -2.49
N VAL A 88 10.71 10.36 -1.98
CA VAL A 88 11.02 11.78 -1.88
C VAL A 88 10.94 12.18 -0.42
N ASP A 89 12.08 12.23 0.26
CA ASP A 89 12.16 12.63 1.65
C ASP A 89 12.59 14.10 1.71
N LEU A 90 11.68 14.97 2.14
CA LEU A 90 11.91 16.40 2.30
C LEU A 90 12.13 16.71 3.79
N VAL A 91 13.26 17.32 4.11
CA VAL A 91 13.66 17.64 5.49
C VAL A 91 13.84 19.15 5.64
N GLY A 92 13.31 19.71 6.70
CA GLY A 92 13.54 21.11 7.06
C GLY A 92 12.97 21.45 8.42
N ASN A 93 13.67 22.27 9.17
CA ASN A 93 13.21 22.94 10.40
C ASN A 93 12.37 22.04 11.34
N ARG A 94 12.90 20.90 11.73
CA ARG A 94 12.26 19.87 12.58
C ARG A 94 11.09 19.12 11.95
N ILE A 95 10.92 19.22 10.65
CA ILE A 95 9.93 18.44 9.92
C ILE A 95 10.61 17.51 8.92
N MET A 96 10.01 16.34 8.71
CA MET A 96 10.33 15.43 7.63
C MET A 96 9.03 15.06 6.94
N VAL A 97 8.97 15.25 5.63
CA VAL A 97 7.80 14.93 4.82
C VAL A 97 8.22 13.87 3.79
N PRO A 98 7.92 12.61 4.04
CA PRO A 98 8.27 11.51 3.16
C PRO A 98 7.15 11.24 2.15
N PHE A 99 7.49 11.08 0.88
CA PHE A 99 6.61 10.56 -0.17
C PHE A 99 7.17 9.26 -0.71
N THR A 100 6.29 8.33 -1.06
CA THR A 100 6.65 7.12 -1.80
C THR A 100 5.81 7.07 -3.06
N LEU A 101 6.48 7.07 -4.20
CA LEU A 101 5.85 7.06 -5.51
C LEU A 101 6.15 5.73 -6.19
N ILE A 102 5.11 5.16 -6.80
CA ILE A 102 5.23 3.98 -7.64
C ILE A 102 5.17 4.46 -9.09
N LEU A 103 6.31 4.50 -9.75
CA LEU A 103 6.42 4.96 -11.12
C LEU A 103 6.40 3.76 -12.05
N PRO A 104 5.37 3.60 -12.91
CA PRO A 104 5.39 2.55 -13.92
C PRO A 104 6.51 2.83 -14.92
N VAL A 105 7.29 1.81 -15.23
CA VAL A 105 8.26 1.91 -16.32
C VAL A 105 7.50 1.81 -17.64
N PRO A 106 7.61 2.79 -18.54
CA PRO A 106 6.89 2.76 -19.81
C PRO A 106 7.11 1.46 -20.57
N ASP A 107 6.08 0.99 -21.26
CA ASP A 107 6.08 -0.24 -22.07
C ASP A 107 6.35 -1.57 -21.34
N SER A 108 6.45 -1.55 -20.02
CA SER A 108 6.57 -2.78 -19.24
C SER A 108 5.22 -3.54 -19.15
N PRO A 109 5.23 -4.88 -19.00
CA PRO A 109 3.99 -5.63 -18.79
C PRO A 109 3.20 -5.11 -17.57
N SER A 110 3.87 -4.72 -16.50
CA SER A 110 3.24 -4.21 -15.29
C SER A 110 2.64 -2.82 -15.46
N SER A 111 3.14 -1.98 -16.37
CA SER A 111 2.51 -0.69 -16.67
C SER A 111 1.16 -0.89 -17.36
N LYS A 112 1.05 -1.87 -18.26
CA LYS A 112 -0.21 -2.25 -18.92
C LYS A 112 -1.22 -2.80 -17.92
N GLU A 113 -0.79 -3.64 -17.01
CA GLU A 113 -1.65 -4.19 -15.97
C GLU A 113 -2.10 -3.13 -14.97
N ALA A 114 -1.22 -2.20 -14.58
CA ALA A 114 -1.57 -1.07 -13.73
C ALA A 114 -2.57 -0.12 -14.41
N ALA A 115 -2.39 0.14 -15.71
CA ALA A 115 -3.33 0.91 -16.50
C ALA A 115 -4.69 0.21 -16.57
N ALA A 116 -4.72 -1.09 -16.89
CA ALA A 116 -5.95 -1.87 -16.93
C ALA A 116 -6.65 -1.93 -15.56
N LEU A 117 -5.91 -2.00 -14.45
CA LEU A 117 -6.48 -1.90 -13.12
C LEU A 117 -7.08 -0.52 -12.88
N SER A 118 -6.36 0.54 -13.24
CA SER A 118 -6.84 1.92 -13.10
C SER A 118 -8.11 2.15 -13.89
N GLU A 119 -8.19 1.64 -15.12
CA GLU A 119 -9.39 1.70 -15.95
C GLU A 119 -10.55 0.94 -15.30
N ARG A 120 -10.33 -0.27 -14.80
CA ARG A 120 -11.38 -1.04 -14.08
C ARG A 120 -11.89 -0.30 -12.84
N VAL A 121 -10.99 0.29 -12.05
CA VAL A 121 -11.36 1.07 -10.86
C VAL A 121 -12.13 2.33 -11.26
N ALA A 122 -11.72 3.00 -12.32
CA ALA A 122 -12.42 4.18 -12.85
C ALA A 122 -13.81 3.84 -13.39
N ALA A 123 -13.94 2.67 -14.03
CA ALA A 123 -15.20 2.20 -14.63
C ALA A 123 -16.24 1.72 -13.60
N VAL A 124 -15.89 1.63 -12.32
CA VAL A 124 -16.84 1.25 -11.27
C VAL A 124 -17.97 2.26 -11.21
N GLN A 125 -19.16 1.81 -11.56
CA GLN A 125 -20.42 2.55 -11.44
C GLN A 125 -21.16 2.05 -10.20
N GLY A 126 -21.63 2.99 -9.41
CA GLY A 126 -22.34 2.69 -8.18
C GLY A 126 -22.50 3.94 -7.33
N PRO A 127 -23.15 3.82 -6.18
CA PRO A 127 -23.33 4.96 -5.27
C PRO A 127 -21.98 5.52 -4.82
N ASP A 128 -21.93 6.84 -4.67
CA ASP A 128 -20.82 7.55 -4.05
C ASP A 128 -21.30 8.13 -2.72
N TYR A 129 -20.97 7.45 -1.65
CA TYR A 129 -21.38 7.83 -0.30
C TYR A 129 -20.60 9.06 0.17
N GLN A 130 -21.31 10.05 0.75
CA GLN A 130 -20.70 11.31 1.14
C GLN A 130 -20.52 11.44 2.67
N THR A 131 -21.15 10.55 3.45
CA THR A 131 -21.08 10.57 4.90
C THR A 131 -20.51 9.25 5.45
N GLU A 132 -19.86 9.33 6.59
CA GLU A 132 -19.32 8.17 7.29
C GLU A 132 -20.40 7.16 7.64
N GLN A 133 -21.58 7.62 8.06
CA GLN A 133 -22.68 6.75 8.39
C GLN A 133 -23.20 5.96 7.17
N ALA A 134 -23.26 6.58 6.00
CA ALA A 134 -23.66 5.90 4.76
C ALA A 134 -22.60 4.90 4.30
N LEU A 135 -21.31 5.26 4.42
CA LEU A 135 -20.21 4.33 4.16
C LEU A 135 -20.29 3.13 5.11
N ARG A 136 -20.46 3.38 6.41
CA ARG A 136 -20.57 2.32 7.42
C ARG A 136 -21.68 1.33 7.07
N ALA A 137 -22.90 1.81 6.81
CA ALA A 137 -24.02 0.95 6.43
C ALA A 137 -23.73 0.12 5.17
N ALA A 138 -23.10 0.71 4.15
CA ALA A 138 -22.71 0.00 2.96
C ALA A 138 -21.63 -1.07 3.21
N LEU A 139 -20.73 -0.84 4.15
CA LEU A 139 -19.72 -1.82 4.55
C LEU A 139 -20.30 -2.96 5.38
N GLU A 140 -21.29 -2.69 6.23
CA GLU A 140 -22.02 -3.72 6.99
C GLU A 140 -22.83 -4.65 6.06
N ASP A 141 -23.38 -4.12 4.96
CA ASP A 141 -24.13 -4.89 3.94
C ASP A 141 -23.20 -5.58 2.90
N ALA A 142 -21.91 -5.23 2.87
CA ALA A 142 -20.98 -5.79 1.92
C ALA A 142 -20.66 -7.28 2.20
N PRO A 143 -20.27 -8.09 1.16
CA PRO A 143 -19.99 -9.50 1.34
C PRO A 143 -19.04 -9.79 2.50
N CYS A 144 -19.45 -10.67 3.42
CA CYS A 144 -18.66 -11.03 4.59
C CYS A 144 -17.33 -11.70 4.23
N CYS A 145 -17.37 -12.44 3.12
CA CYS A 145 -16.42 -13.52 2.96
C CYS A 145 -16.03 -13.69 1.51
N THR A 146 -14.83 -14.23 1.32
CA THR A 146 -14.40 -14.75 0.01
C THR A 146 -14.99 -16.13 -0.22
N ARG A 147 -15.18 -16.47 -1.49
CA ARG A 147 -15.62 -17.80 -1.92
C ARG A 147 -14.58 -18.42 -2.82
N ALA A 148 -14.33 -19.71 -2.67
CA ALA A 148 -13.35 -20.43 -3.48
C ALA A 148 -13.89 -21.80 -3.95
N GLY A 149 -13.26 -22.34 -5.01
CA GLY A 149 -13.59 -23.64 -5.56
C GLY A 149 -14.86 -23.67 -6.43
N ALA A 150 -15.16 -24.84 -6.97
CA ALA A 150 -16.31 -25.11 -7.84
C ALA A 150 -17.64 -24.91 -7.06
N ASP A 151 -17.64 -25.29 -5.80
CA ASP A 151 -18.82 -25.21 -4.92
C ASP A 151 -19.04 -23.81 -4.32
N LYS A 152 -18.19 -22.85 -4.68
CA LYS A 152 -18.22 -21.50 -4.12
C LYS A 152 -18.21 -21.46 -2.58
N ALA A 153 -17.52 -22.42 -1.97
CA ALA A 153 -17.41 -22.53 -0.53
C ALA A 153 -16.78 -21.26 0.07
N ILE A 154 -17.18 -20.91 1.28
CA ILE A 154 -16.58 -19.80 2.04
C ILE A 154 -15.12 -20.15 2.32
N SER A 155 -14.21 -19.24 1.98
CA SER A 155 -12.76 -19.48 2.12
C SER A 155 -12.07 -18.50 3.08
N GLY A 156 -12.82 -17.68 3.79
CA GLY A 156 -12.34 -16.81 4.84
C GLY A 156 -12.97 -15.42 4.82
N PRO A 157 -12.86 -14.67 5.92
CA PRO A 157 -13.52 -13.38 6.04
C PRO A 157 -12.85 -12.31 5.18
N VAL A 158 -13.66 -11.34 4.77
CA VAL A 158 -13.20 -10.02 4.34
C VAL A 158 -13.04 -9.20 5.61
N ASN A 159 -11.82 -9.09 6.12
CA ASN A 159 -11.51 -8.56 7.45
C ASN A 159 -10.86 -7.16 7.43
N ALA A 160 -10.73 -6.56 6.25
CA ALA A 160 -10.22 -5.21 6.09
C ALA A 160 -10.90 -4.49 4.92
N VAL A 161 -10.86 -3.17 4.95
CA VAL A 161 -11.34 -2.27 3.90
C VAL A 161 -10.33 -1.16 3.70
N MET A 162 -10.00 -0.83 2.46
CA MET A 162 -9.16 0.33 2.12
C MET A 162 -9.96 1.30 1.25
N VAL A 163 -9.94 2.58 1.60
CA VAL A 163 -10.60 3.65 0.87
C VAL A 163 -9.55 4.64 0.39
N GLY A 164 -9.40 4.84 -0.91
CA GLY A 164 -8.41 5.76 -1.45
C GLY A 164 -8.05 5.46 -2.90
N MET A 165 -7.25 6.32 -3.49
CA MET A 165 -6.75 6.12 -4.85
C MET A 165 -5.70 5.00 -4.87
N LEU A 166 -5.58 4.30 -6.00
CA LEU A 166 -4.62 3.19 -6.16
C LEU A 166 -3.17 3.58 -5.81
N GLY A 167 -2.78 4.81 -6.14
CA GLY A 167 -1.44 5.32 -5.83
C GLY A 167 -1.20 5.45 -4.32
N ASP A 168 -2.21 5.92 -3.58
CA ASP A 168 -2.12 6.12 -2.13
C ASP A 168 -2.07 4.77 -1.39
N LEU A 169 -2.96 3.84 -1.78
CA LEU A 169 -2.95 2.47 -1.27
C LEU A 169 -1.60 1.78 -1.52
N GLY A 170 -1.16 1.83 -2.78
CA GLY A 170 0.09 1.21 -3.19
C GLY A 170 1.29 1.77 -2.44
N SER A 171 1.37 3.09 -2.28
CA SER A 171 2.44 3.76 -1.55
C SER A 171 2.49 3.34 -0.09
N ALA A 172 1.36 3.32 0.60
CA ALA A 172 1.27 2.87 1.99
C ALA A 172 1.72 1.41 2.15
N LEU A 173 1.22 0.52 1.32
CA LEU A 173 1.58 -0.90 1.33
C LEU A 173 3.07 -1.12 1.05
N VAL A 174 3.61 -0.46 0.03
CA VAL A 174 5.01 -0.62 -0.37
C VAL A 174 5.97 -0.08 0.70
N ARG A 175 5.64 1.03 1.37
CA ARG A 175 6.42 1.55 2.51
C ARG A 175 6.51 0.54 3.66
N ARG A 176 5.50 -0.29 3.83
CA ARG A 176 5.48 -1.36 4.84
C ARG A 176 6.07 -2.68 4.36
N GLY A 177 6.70 -2.68 3.18
CA GLY A 177 7.41 -3.82 2.63
C GLY A 177 6.53 -4.78 1.83
N TYR A 178 5.28 -4.45 1.58
CA TYR A 178 4.44 -5.24 0.68
C TYR A 178 4.91 -5.07 -0.76
N ARG A 179 4.90 -6.16 -1.52
CA ARG A 179 5.22 -6.19 -2.95
C ARG A 179 4.14 -6.98 -3.68
N ARG A 180 3.91 -6.63 -4.91
CA ARG A 180 3.02 -7.41 -5.76
C ARG A 180 3.58 -8.82 -5.92
N ASP A 181 2.77 -9.80 -5.59
CA ASP A 181 3.14 -11.21 -5.66
C ASP A 181 1.85 -12.03 -5.81
N LEU A 182 1.43 -12.21 -7.07
CA LEU A 182 0.21 -12.92 -7.44
C LEU A 182 0.54 -14.38 -7.72
N HIS A 183 -0.10 -15.29 -6.98
CA HIS A 183 -0.03 -16.71 -7.21
C HIS A 183 -1.32 -17.22 -7.85
N SER A 184 -1.26 -18.38 -8.51
CA SER A 184 -2.45 -19.01 -9.11
C SER A 184 -3.56 -19.26 -8.08
N ASP A 185 -3.16 -19.61 -6.86
CA ASP A 185 -4.07 -19.90 -5.74
C ASP A 185 -4.85 -18.65 -5.27
N ASP A 186 -4.34 -17.46 -5.55
CA ASP A 186 -5.07 -16.24 -5.24
C ASP A 186 -6.29 -16.05 -6.14
N LEU A 187 -6.19 -16.51 -7.39
CA LEU A 187 -7.23 -16.33 -8.40
C LEU A 187 -8.50 -17.17 -8.19
N VAL A 188 -8.44 -18.16 -7.31
CA VAL A 188 -9.62 -18.97 -6.98
C VAL A 188 -10.54 -18.28 -5.98
N HIS A 189 -10.00 -17.33 -5.20
CA HIS A 189 -10.77 -16.56 -4.21
C HIS A 189 -11.56 -15.45 -4.90
N ARG A 190 -12.83 -15.36 -4.59
CA ARG A 190 -13.75 -14.44 -5.27
C ARG A 190 -14.55 -13.61 -4.27
N VAL A 191 -14.66 -12.32 -4.57
CA VAL A 191 -15.67 -11.40 -4.03
C VAL A 191 -16.37 -10.76 -5.22
N TYR A 192 -17.66 -10.55 -5.15
CA TYR A 192 -18.48 -10.10 -6.30
C TYR A 192 -18.30 -11.01 -7.55
N ALA A 193 -18.15 -12.31 -7.34
CA ALA A 193 -17.94 -13.33 -8.38
C ALA A 193 -16.67 -13.14 -9.25
N ARG A 194 -15.70 -12.34 -8.86
CA ARG A 194 -14.46 -12.08 -9.61
C ARG A 194 -13.22 -12.31 -8.74
N PRO A 195 -12.07 -12.60 -9.36
CA PRO A 195 -10.80 -12.74 -8.65
C PRO A 195 -10.35 -11.39 -8.06
N PRO A 196 -9.35 -11.38 -7.15
CA PRO A 196 -8.82 -10.15 -6.59
C PRO A 196 -8.22 -9.23 -7.66
N ASP A 197 -8.42 -7.93 -7.50
CA ASP A 197 -7.85 -6.89 -8.34
C ASP A 197 -6.38 -6.62 -7.97
N ILE A 198 -6.07 -6.76 -6.67
CA ILE A 198 -4.74 -6.54 -6.12
C ILE A 198 -4.37 -7.71 -5.21
N VAL A 199 -3.15 -8.21 -5.36
CA VAL A 199 -2.53 -9.16 -4.42
C VAL A 199 -1.13 -8.68 -4.10
N MET A 200 -0.86 -8.54 -2.81
CA MET A 200 0.46 -8.11 -2.32
C MET A 200 0.89 -8.95 -1.11
N ARG A 201 2.20 -9.17 -1.00
CA ARG A 201 2.82 -9.94 0.08
C ARG A 201 3.95 -9.15 0.73
N LYS A 202 4.05 -9.25 2.05
CA LYS A 202 5.15 -8.70 2.82
C LYS A 202 6.00 -9.86 3.34
N ARG A 203 7.11 -10.14 2.66
CA ARG A 203 8.00 -11.23 3.04
C ARG A 203 8.79 -10.88 4.30
N ALA A 204 8.87 -11.80 5.24
CA ALA A 204 9.82 -11.73 6.33
C ALA A 204 11.23 -12.08 5.83
N GLN A 205 12.25 -11.40 6.35
CA GLN A 205 13.65 -11.74 6.02
C GLN A 205 13.94 -13.20 6.40
N GLY A 206 14.47 -13.97 5.46
CA GLY A 206 14.87 -15.36 5.67
C GLY A 206 13.73 -16.38 5.78
N SER A 207 12.52 -16.01 5.40
CA SER A 207 11.36 -16.90 5.43
C SER A 207 10.54 -16.78 4.13
N ASP A 208 10.07 -17.92 3.64
CA ASP A 208 9.09 -17.97 2.53
C ASP A 208 7.68 -17.60 3.01
N LEU A 209 7.48 -17.51 4.31
CA LEU A 209 6.22 -17.11 4.93
C LEU A 209 6.03 -15.61 4.80
N SER A 210 4.88 -15.19 4.33
CA SER A 210 4.57 -13.77 4.09
C SER A 210 3.16 -13.41 4.54
N ASN A 211 3.03 -12.25 5.19
CA ASN A 211 1.71 -11.62 5.32
C ASN A 211 1.22 -11.25 3.91
N TRP A 212 -0.05 -11.41 3.67
CA TRP A 212 -0.63 -11.12 2.37
C TRP A 212 -1.94 -10.35 2.48
N VAL A 213 -2.25 -9.61 1.44
CA VAL A 213 -3.52 -8.91 1.26
C VAL A 213 -4.02 -9.18 -0.15
N ARG A 214 -5.28 -9.57 -0.26
CA ARG A 214 -6.06 -9.63 -1.49
C ARG A 214 -7.12 -8.57 -1.42
N ALA A 215 -7.27 -7.76 -2.47
CA ALA A 215 -8.24 -6.67 -2.48
C ALA A 215 -9.10 -6.71 -3.75
N TRP A 216 -10.38 -6.41 -3.57
CA TRP A 216 -11.40 -6.32 -4.62
C TRP A 216 -12.02 -4.94 -4.58
N VAL A 217 -12.07 -4.23 -5.71
CA VAL A 217 -12.77 -2.95 -5.76
C VAL A 217 -14.27 -3.18 -5.55
N ALA A 218 -14.86 -2.47 -4.60
CA ALA A 218 -16.29 -2.53 -4.32
C ALA A 218 -17.09 -1.78 -5.41
N PRO A 219 -18.36 -2.12 -5.64
CA PRO A 219 -19.21 -1.44 -6.60
C PRO A 219 -19.79 -0.12 -6.03
N PHE A 220 -19.01 0.59 -5.24
CA PHE A 220 -19.35 1.88 -4.66
C PHE A 220 -18.09 2.68 -4.30
N ARG A 221 -18.27 3.97 -4.05
CA ARG A 221 -17.23 4.92 -3.68
C ARG A 221 -17.56 5.62 -2.36
N TYR A 222 -16.56 6.26 -1.81
CA TYR A 222 -16.71 7.18 -0.68
C TYR A 222 -16.01 8.49 -0.98
N GLN A 223 -16.76 9.59 -1.07
CA GLN A 223 -16.26 10.93 -1.42
C GLN A 223 -15.40 10.91 -2.69
N GLY A 224 -15.88 10.26 -3.75
CA GLY A 224 -15.17 10.09 -5.01
C GLY A 224 -14.04 9.06 -4.99
N ARG A 225 -13.65 8.56 -3.83
CA ARG A 225 -12.55 7.60 -3.66
C ARG A 225 -13.05 6.16 -3.83
N PRO A 226 -12.34 5.30 -4.58
CA PRO A 226 -12.64 3.88 -4.63
C PRO A 226 -12.57 3.22 -3.25
N VAL A 227 -13.43 2.22 -3.05
CA VAL A 227 -13.44 1.37 -1.87
C VAL A 227 -12.98 -0.03 -2.27
N PHE A 228 -12.09 -0.63 -1.48
CA PHE A 228 -11.58 -1.98 -1.70
C PHE A 228 -11.91 -2.85 -0.50
N LEU A 229 -12.62 -3.95 -0.73
CA LEU A 229 -12.78 -5.00 0.26
C LEU A 229 -11.53 -5.87 0.27
N CYS A 230 -10.98 -6.12 1.44
CA CYS A 230 -9.70 -6.81 1.59
C CYS A 230 -9.83 -8.06 2.47
N GLN A 231 -9.19 -9.12 2.03
CA GLN A 231 -8.86 -10.27 2.85
C GLN A 231 -7.38 -10.20 3.20
N VAL A 232 -7.10 -10.16 4.48
CA VAL A 232 -5.73 -10.13 5.01
C VAL A 232 -5.46 -11.44 5.72
N GLY A 233 -4.33 -12.04 5.41
CA GLY A 233 -3.87 -13.27 6.04
C GLY A 233 -2.41 -13.21 6.44
N ARG A 234 -2.05 -14.08 7.35
CA ARG A 234 -0.74 -14.18 7.92
C ARG A 234 -0.38 -15.63 8.17
N PRO A 235 0.82 -16.09 7.76
CA PRO A 235 1.29 -17.42 8.15
C PRO A 235 1.61 -17.44 9.64
N VAL A 236 1.23 -18.51 10.32
CA VAL A 236 1.57 -18.76 11.74
C VAL A 236 2.69 -19.78 11.83
N GLY A 237 3.48 -19.64 12.88
CA GLY A 237 4.43 -20.65 13.30
C GLY A 237 5.85 -20.43 12.78
N GLY A 238 6.13 -19.40 11.98
CA GLY A 238 7.45 -19.17 11.40
C GLY A 238 8.59 -19.02 12.42
N ARG A 239 8.30 -18.71 13.69
CA ARG A 239 9.29 -18.70 14.77
C ARG A 239 9.46 -20.04 15.47
N PHE A 240 8.45 -20.92 15.39
CA PHE A 240 8.34 -22.13 16.20
C PHE A 240 8.19 -23.40 15.34
N ALA A 241 7.97 -23.24 14.03
CA ALA A 241 7.88 -24.36 13.12
C ALA A 241 9.28 -24.87 12.76
N ASN A 242 9.44 -26.17 12.77
CA ASN A 242 10.59 -26.80 12.14
C ASN A 242 10.42 -26.76 10.62
N ALA A 243 11.54 -26.66 9.90
CA ALA A 243 11.56 -26.64 8.44
C ALA A 243 10.86 -27.84 7.78
N ASN A 244 10.59 -28.89 8.54
CA ASN A 244 9.96 -30.14 8.08
C ASN A 244 8.44 -30.19 8.30
N ASP A 245 7.84 -29.17 8.94
CA ASP A 245 6.41 -29.24 9.33
C ASP A 245 5.45 -28.84 8.19
N GLY A 246 5.97 -28.60 6.99
CA GLY A 246 5.20 -28.17 5.83
C GLY A 246 4.74 -26.72 5.89
N PRO A 247 4.00 -26.24 4.88
CA PRO A 247 3.51 -24.86 4.87
C PRO A 247 2.46 -24.67 5.95
N LEU A 248 2.80 -23.99 7.01
CA LEU A 248 1.88 -23.58 8.05
C LEU A 248 1.06 -22.39 7.52
N VAL A 249 -0.13 -22.67 7.07
CA VAL A 249 -1.08 -21.65 6.68
C VAL A 249 -1.92 -21.30 7.89
N LEU A 250 -1.84 -20.05 8.34
CA LEU A 250 -2.74 -19.58 9.36
C LEU A 250 -4.14 -19.53 8.80
N GLN A 251 -4.99 -20.33 9.36
CA GLN A 251 -6.36 -20.42 8.94
C GLN A 251 -7.35 -20.06 10.03
N SER A 252 -6.92 -19.97 11.28
CA SER A 252 -7.81 -19.77 12.42
C SER A 252 -7.75 -18.39 13.05
N ASP A 253 -6.60 -17.72 13.02
CA ASP A 253 -6.43 -16.41 13.68
C ASP A 253 -6.40 -15.27 12.65
N VAL A 254 -7.55 -15.02 12.07
CA VAL A 254 -7.71 -13.98 11.03
C VAL A 254 -7.73 -12.56 11.62
N ASP A 255 -8.08 -12.42 12.89
CA ASP A 255 -8.11 -11.14 13.58
C ASP A 255 -6.71 -10.66 13.91
N GLU A 256 -5.81 -11.58 14.28
CA GLU A 256 -4.40 -11.24 14.47
C GLU A 256 -3.74 -10.81 13.16
N ALA A 257 -4.06 -11.45 12.05
CA ALA A 257 -3.60 -11.02 10.74
C ALA A 257 -4.08 -9.59 10.42
N ARG A 258 -5.36 -9.28 10.69
CA ARG A 258 -5.93 -7.94 10.57
C ARG A 258 -5.20 -6.95 11.49
N ASN A 259 -4.96 -7.29 12.76
CA ASN A 259 -4.30 -6.43 13.73
C ASN A 259 -2.85 -6.10 13.31
N HIS A 260 -2.11 -7.06 12.77
CA HIS A 260 -0.81 -6.80 12.16
C HIS A 260 -0.89 -5.83 10.99
N PHE A 261 -1.92 -5.98 10.17
CA PHE A 261 -2.14 -5.06 9.04
C PHE A 261 -2.53 -3.66 9.52
N VAL A 262 -3.33 -3.55 10.58
CA VAL A 262 -3.60 -2.26 11.25
C VAL A 262 -2.30 -1.59 11.68
N GLY A 263 -1.41 -2.31 12.35
CA GLY A 263 -0.09 -1.79 12.72
C GLY A 263 0.72 -1.33 11.50
N ASP A 264 0.72 -2.11 10.43
CA ASP A 264 1.41 -1.72 9.19
C ASP A 264 0.83 -0.42 8.61
N MET A 265 -0.47 -0.28 8.53
CA MET A 265 -1.10 0.92 7.97
C MET A 265 -0.90 2.16 8.86
N LEU A 266 -1.00 2.03 10.17
CA LEU A 266 -0.70 3.11 11.12
C LEU A 266 0.71 3.67 10.93
N TYR A 267 1.69 2.81 10.71
CA TYR A 267 3.09 3.21 10.51
C TYR A 267 3.47 3.42 9.04
N SER A 268 2.50 3.42 8.13
CA SER A 268 2.76 3.68 6.70
C SER A 268 3.00 5.17 6.39
N GLY A 269 2.52 6.08 7.25
CA GLY A 269 2.50 7.52 6.99
C GLY A 269 1.48 7.92 5.92
N GLY A 270 0.58 7.01 5.53
CA GLY A 270 -0.45 7.25 4.52
C GLY A 270 -1.87 6.97 5.01
N LEU A 271 -2.11 6.99 6.32
CA LEU A 271 -3.41 6.71 6.90
C LEU A 271 -4.06 7.99 7.44
N GLU A 272 -5.19 8.36 6.86
CA GLU A 272 -5.99 9.52 7.27
C GLU A 272 -6.95 9.15 8.41
N GLN A 273 -7.72 8.05 8.24
CA GLN A 273 -8.67 7.60 9.24
C GLN A 273 -8.59 6.09 9.43
N LEU A 274 -8.80 5.65 10.67
CA LEU A 274 -8.91 4.25 11.05
C LEU A 274 -10.22 4.01 11.80
N GLY A 275 -10.94 2.99 11.41
CA GLY A 275 -12.13 2.55 12.14
C GLY A 275 -12.32 1.05 12.06
N PHE A 276 -13.37 0.57 12.73
CA PHE A 276 -13.79 -0.81 12.66
C PHE A 276 -15.29 -0.87 12.41
N VAL A 277 -15.72 -1.83 11.60
CA VAL A 277 -17.12 -2.02 11.23
C VAL A 277 -17.46 -3.51 11.27
N GLU A 278 -18.68 -3.84 11.61
CA GLU A 278 -19.18 -5.22 11.53
C GLU A 278 -19.30 -5.71 10.07
N GLY A 279 -19.40 -7.01 9.88
CA GLY A 279 -19.65 -7.62 8.57
C GLY A 279 -18.58 -8.59 8.10
N GLY A 280 -17.51 -8.81 8.89
CA GLY A 280 -16.49 -9.83 8.61
C GLY A 280 -16.85 -11.22 9.12
N SER A 281 -17.91 -11.38 9.89
CA SER A 281 -18.44 -12.67 10.31
C SER A 281 -19.44 -13.16 9.26
N GLY A 282 -19.15 -14.28 8.65
CA GLY A 282 -20.22 -15.05 8.03
C GLY A 282 -21.07 -15.59 9.16
N ASP A 283 -22.09 -14.81 9.59
CA ASP A 283 -23.03 -15.34 10.56
C ASP A 283 -23.65 -16.60 10.04
N GLY A 284 -23.19 -17.68 10.64
CA GLY A 284 -24.03 -18.77 11.02
C GLY A 284 -24.76 -19.52 9.95
N ASP A 285 -24.25 -19.64 8.74
CA ASP A 285 -24.51 -20.89 8.05
C ASP A 285 -23.41 -21.89 8.48
N ALA A 286 -23.52 -22.31 9.75
CA ALA A 286 -22.72 -23.36 10.35
C ALA A 286 -22.85 -24.71 9.61
N THR A 287 -23.58 -24.74 8.50
CA THR A 287 -23.81 -25.90 7.66
C THR A 287 -22.80 -26.06 6.53
N VAL A 288 -21.98 -25.04 6.26
CA VAL A 288 -20.87 -25.19 5.31
C VAL A 288 -19.64 -25.67 6.09
N ALA A 289 -19.35 -26.95 5.99
CA ALA A 289 -18.14 -27.57 6.52
C ALA A 289 -16.89 -26.94 5.93
N VAL A 290 -16.44 -25.83 6.46
CA VAL A 290 -15.07 -25.36 6.30
C VAL A 290 -14.21 -26.27 7.19
N PRO A 291 -13.15 -26.89 6.67
CA PRO A 291 -12.34 -27.82 7.47
C PRO A 291 -11.46 -27.10 8.49
N LYS A 292 -11.99 -26.47 9.43
CA LYS A 292 -11.63 -25.69 10.61
C LYS A 292 -12.25 -24.31 10.54
N PRO A 293 -13.22 -23.99 11.38
CA PRO A 293 -13.75 -22.64 11.48
C PRO A 293 -12.61 -21.71 11.93
N TYR A 294 -12.40 -20.63 11.18
CA TYR A 294 -11.57 -19.52 11.67
C TYR A 294 -12.31 -18.81 12.80
N GLN A 295 -11.57 -18.37 13.80
CA GLN A 295 -12.10 -17.52 14.85
C GLN A 295 -12.02 -16.06 14.42
N THR A 296 -13.11 -15.32 14.54
CA THR A 296 -13.16 -13.90 14.24
C THR A 296 -14.12 -13.19 15.16
N ASP A 297 -13.79 -11.95 15.52
CA ASP A 297 -14.70 -11.03 16.22
C ASP A 297 -15.76 -10.42 15.28
N GLY A 298 -15.70 -10.75 13.99
CA GLY A 298 -16.62 -10.27 12.97
C GLY A 298 -16.35 -8.85 12.47
N LEU A 299 -15.27 -8.22 12.91
CA LEU A 299 -14.94 -6.85 12.52
C LEU A 299 -14.04 -6.77 11.29
N ARG A 300 -14.24 -5.71 10.53
CA ARG A 300 -13.35 -5.24 9.47
C ARG A 300 -12.64 -3.99 9.93
N ALA A 301 -11.32 -3.93 9.79
CA ALA A 301 -10.58 -2.69 9.93
C ALA A 301 -10.78 -1.83 8.67
N VAL A 302 -11.11 -0.57 8.84
CA VAL A 302 -11.36 0.39 7.76
C VAL A 302 -10.26 1.43 7.75
N PHE A 303 -9.57 1.53 6.61
CA PHE A 303 -8.44 2.43 6.38
C PHE A 303 -8.83 3.45 5.32
N VAL A 304 -8.98 4.71 5.70
CA VAL A 304 -9.10 5.81 4.75
C VAL A 304 -7.71 6.35 4.48
N MET A 305 -7.26 6.25 3.24
CA MET A 305 -5.89 6.59 2.86
C MET A 305 -5.76 8.08 2.60
N ALA A 306 -4.68 8.66 3.08
CA ALA A 306 -4.33 10.05 2.86
C ALA A 306 -3.74 10.27 1.47
N THR A 307 -4.02 11.44 0.90
CA THR A 307 -3.42 11.90 -0.36
C THR A 307 -2.06 12.60 -0.17
N ARG A 308 -1.64 12.76 1.07
CA ARG A 308 -0.34 13.30 1.48
C ARG A 308 0.22 12.50 2.65
N PRO A 309 1.53 12.53 2.88
CA PRO A 309 2.09 11.93 4.08
C PRO A 309 1.52 12.58 5.37
N LEU A 310 1.17 11.72 6.31
CA LEU A 310 0.68 12.11 7.63
C LEU A 310 1.57 11.50 8.72
N SER A 311 1.70 12.20 9.84
CA SER A 311 2.23 11.61 11.06
C SER A 311 1.15 10.78 11.75
N LEU A 312 1.56 9.84 12.59
CA LEU A 312 0.62 9.03 13.38
C LEU A 312 -0.33 9.88 14.24
N SER A 313 0.13 11.05 14.71
CA SER A 313 -0.68 11.97 15.50
C SER A 313 -1.75 12.73 14.71
N GLU A 314 -1.70 12.67 13.38
CA GLU A 314 -2.71 13.26 12.48
C GLU A 314 -3.75 12.25 12.03
N THR A 315 -3.56 10.96 12.34
CA THR A 315 -4.54 9.91 12.02
C THR A 315 -5.75 10.07 12.94
N GLU A 316 -6.93 10.15 12.34
CA GLU A 316 -8.20 10.22 13.06
C GLU A 316 -8.78 8.82 13.27
N PHE A 317 -9.53 8.65 14.37
CA PHE A 317 -10.21 7.39 14.67
C PHE A 317 -11.72 7.56 14.48
N LEU A 318 -12.29 6.69 13.64
CA LEU A 318 -13.74 6.63 13.43
C LEU A 318 -14.42 5.96 14.64
N ASP A 319 -15.40 6.63 15.23
CA ASP A 319 -16.16 6.10 16.38
C ASP A 319 -17.26 5.13 15.91
N TRP A 320 -16.81 4.02 15.29
CA TRP A 320 -17.72 3.03 14.68
C TRP A 320 -17.77 1.70 15.41
N VAL A 321 -17.06 1.57 16.51
CA VAL A 321 -16.87 0.28 17.19
C VAL A 321 -18.05 0.01 18.13
N PRO A 322 -19.11 -0.69 17.70
CA PRO A 322 -20.28 -0.93 18.55
C PRO A 322 -19.99 -1.89 19.70
N TYR A 323 -19.05 -2.83 19.52
CA TYR A 323 -18.80 -3.86 20.52
C TYR A 323 -18.10 -3.36 21.79
N ILE A 324 -17.32 -2.29 21.74
CA ILE A 324 -16.72 -1.68 22.93
C ILE A 324 -17.83 -1.12 23.82
N ARG A 325 -18.80 -0.42 23.23
CA ARG A 325 -19.95 0.11 23.96
C ARG A 325 -20.85 -0.99 24.52
N GLN A 326 -21.03 -2.09 23.80
CA GLN A 326 -21.80 -3.24 24.26
C GLN A 326 -21.13 -3.92 25.45
N ARG A 327 -19.80 -4.16 25.41
CA ARG A 327 -19.04 -4.72 26.53
C ARG A 327 -18.97 -3.79 27.73
N GLU A 328 -18.85 -2.48 27.52
CA GLU A 328 -18.93 -1.49 28.58
C GLU A 328 -20.33 -1.48 29.24
N ALA A 329 -21.40 -1.56 28.45
CA ALA A 329 -22.75 -1.66 28.94
C ALA A 329 -23.03 -2.96 29.72
N GLU A 330 -22.48 -4.09 29.25
CA GLU A 330 -22.54 -5.37 29.93
C GLU A 330 -21.71 -5.39 31.22
N ALA A 331 -20.53 -4.75 31.23
CA ALA A 331 -19.69 -4.64 32.41
C ALA A 331 -20.27 -3.70 33.49
N VAL A 332 -21.06 -2.72 33.10
CA VAL A 332 -21.79 -1.83 34.04
C VAL A 332 -23.05 -2.48 34.57
N ALA A 333 -23.59 -3.50 33.89
CA ALA A 333 -24.79 -4.22 34.29
C ALA A 333 -24.52 -5.38 35.25
N HIS A 334 -23.28 -5.69 35.52
CA HIS A 334 -22.79 -6.66 36.53
C HIS A 334 -22.05 -5.97 37.67
#